data_2db57435c724bc3ee098a3c025e85fea
#
_entry.id   2db57435c724bc3ee098a3c025e85fea
#
_cell.length_a   1.000
_cell.length_b   1.000
_cell.length_c   1.000
_cell.angle_alpha   90.00
_cell.angle_beta   90.00
_cell.angle_gamma   90.00
#
_symmetry.space_group_name_H-M   'P 1'
#
loop_
_entity.id
_entity.type
_entity.pdbx_description
1 polymer ?
#
loop_
_entity_poly.entity_id
_entity_poly.type
_entity_poly.pdbx_seq_one_letter_code
_entity_poly.pdbx_strand_id
1 'polypeptide(L)'
;TVQIGDQCWFADNLRSENYRNGDAIPNPSEDWIWDNTSIGATRVYGESCGICESYTTLGDACDPSSIEEFGRLYNWYAVTDPREVCPIGWHVSTDADWLQLEVHLGMSEEDASGTGYPRGSNEGFLLKSSLGWHVGANGSDAFGFKGLPAGIIQPSGNCGLAGTHTTFWTPHLSSELNVFGDFPPYNAERVSRQIRSIDEYITRSAGGNQHYGFSVRCIQDSE
;
A
#
# COMPACT_ATOMS: atom_id res chain seq x y z
N THR A 1 -15.81 0.60 -6.05
CA THR A 1 -15.18 1.94 -6.10
C THR A 1 -15.84 2.89 -5.11
N VAL A 2 -15.17 3.92 -4.74
CA VAL A 2 -15.65 4.97 -3.83
C VAL A 2 -15.20 6.34 -4.33
N GLN A 3 -16.10 7.32 -4.26
CA GLN A 3 -15.79 8.70 -4.57
C GLN A 3 -15.34 9.43 -3.30
N ILE A 4 -14.16 10.04 -3.32
CA ILE A 4 -13.62 10.84 -2.21
C ILE A 4 -13.16 12.18 -2.80
N GLY A 5 -13.88 13.25 -2.50
CA GLY A 5 -13.68 14.52 -3.21
C GLY A 5 -13.90 14.35 -4.71
N ASP A 6 -12.96 14.83 -5.50
CA ASP A 6 -13.00 14.73 -6.97
C ASP A 6 -12.34 13.45 -7.50
N GLN A 7 -11.92 12.54 -6.61
CA GLN A 7 -11.19 11.33 -6.96
C GLN A 7 -12.06 10.09 -6.82
N CYS A 8 -12.00 9.18 -7.80
CA CYS A 8 -12.65 7.87 -7.74
C CYS A 8 -11.60 6.78 -7.45
N TRP A 9 -11.68 6.17 -6.28
CA TRP A 9 -10.74 5.16 -5.79
C TRP A 9 -11.31 3.75 -5.85
N PHE A 10 -10.46 2.75 -5.99
CA PHE A 10 -10.85 1.40 -5.61
C PHE A 10 -11.16 1.36 -4.11
N ALA A 11 -12.30 0.78 -3.71
CA ALA A 11 -12.65 0.58 -2.31
C ALA A 11 -11.91 -0.60 -1.67
N ASP A 12 -11.41 -1.52 -2.49
CA ASP A 12 -10.64 -2.69 -2.07
C ASP A 12 -9.21 -2.64 -2.62
N ASN A 13 -8.28 -3.33 -1.95
CA ASN A 13 -6.93 -3.50 -2.45
C ASN A 13 -6.94 -4.34 -3.73
N LEU A 14 -5.99 -4.05 -4.62
CA LEU A 14 -5.85 -4.75 -5.90
C LEU A 14 -5.62 -6.25 -5.69
N ARG A 15 -6.26 -7.08 -6.54
CA ARG A 15 -6.17 -8.56 -6.50
C ARG A 15 -5.65 -9.14 -7.81
N SER A 16 -5.17 -8.31 -8.73
CA SER A 16 -4.77 -8.76 -10.06
C SER A 16 -3.58 -9.73 -10.02
N GLU A 17 -3.70 -10.82 -10.74
CA GLU A 17 -2.62 -11.78 -11.01
C GLU A 17 -1.94 -11.51 -12.35
N ASN A 18 -2.49 -10.58 -13.12
CA ASN A 18 -2.02 -10.26 -14.45
C ASN A 18 -1.83 -8.75 -14.60
N TYR A 19 -0.86 -8.39 -15.41
CA TYR A 19 -0.74 -7.05 -15.96
C TYR A 19 -1.91 -6.74 -16.91
N ARG A 20 -2.09 -5.47 -17.22
CA ARG A 20 -3.17 -4.98 -18.12
C ARG A 20 -3.19 -5.67 -19.49
N ASN A 21 -2.03 -6.08 -20.01
CA ASN A 21 -1.92 -6.78 -21.28
C ASN A 21 -2.25 -8.30 -21.22
N GLY A 22 -2.56 -8.82 -20.03
CA GLY A 22 -2.87 -10.22 -19.78
C GLY A 22 -1.68 -11.10 -19.37
N ASP A 23 -0.45 -10.58 -19.40
CA ASP A 23 0.71 -11.32 -18.93
C ASP A 23 0.60 -11.59 -17.42
N ALA A 24 0.93 -12.79 -17.00
CA ALA A 24 0.94 -13.13 -15.57
C ALA A 24 2.01 -12.33 -14.81
N ILE A 25 1.65 -11.82 -13.63
CA ILE A 25 2.61 -11.28 -12.67
C ILE A 25 3.20 -12.47 -11.92
N PRO A 26 4.52 -12.68 -11.93
CA PRO A 26 5.15 -13.78 -11.22
C PRO A 26 4.74 -13.86 -9.75
N ASN A 27 4.44 -15.08 -9.29
CA ASN A 27 4.18 -15.39 -7.89
C ASN A 27 5.23 -16.40 -7.40
N PRO A 28 6.40 -15.93 -6.94
CA PRO A 28 7.47 -16.83 -6.52
C PRO A 28 7.08 -17.57 -5.23
N SER A 29 7.16 -18.90 -5.28
CA SER A 29 6.79 -19.78 -4.15
C SER A 29 7.87 -19.88 -3.06
N GLU A 30 9.06 -19.34 -3.30
CA GLU A 30 10.18 -19.43 -2.38
C GLU A 30 10.67 -18.04 -1.99
N ASP A 31 10.95 -17.84 -0.70
CA ASP A 31 11.34 -16.54 -0.13
C ASP A 31 12.62 -15.97 -0.75
N TRP A 32 13.61 -16.83 -1.02
CA TRP A 32 14.87 -16.40 -1.62
C TRP A 32 14.70 -15.88 -3.06
N ILE A 33 13.67 -16.36 -3.79
CA ILE A 33 13.33 -15.83 -5.12
C ILE A 33 12.70 -14.45 -4.96
N TRP A 34 11.85 -14.24 -3.95
CA TRP A 34 11.26 -12.95 -3.65
C TRP A 34 12.33 -11.88 -3.39
N ASP A 35 13.33 -12.18 -2.55
CA ASP A 35 14.40 -11.26 -2.18
C ASP A 35 15.39 -10.97 -3.33
N ASN A 36 15.51 -11.87 -4.30
CA ASN A 36 16.48 -11.75 -5.38
C ASN A 36 15.86 -11.43 -6.75
N THR A 37 14.53 -11.24 -6.83
CA THR A 37 13.90 -10.90 -8.10
C THR A 37 14.17 -9.45 -8.51
N SER A 38 14.44 -9.23 -9.79
CA SER A 38 14.53 -7.90 -10.42
C SER A 38 13.34 -7.61 -11.34
N ILE A 39 12.29 -8.42 -11.27
CA ILE A 39 11.07 -8.28 -12.06
C ILE A 39 9.86 -8.13 -11.13
N GLY A 40 8.74 -7.70 -11.69
CA GLY A 40 7.48 -7.62 -10.96
C GLY A 40 7.07 -8.96 -10.36
N ALA A 41 6.63 -8.93 -9.10
CA ALA A 41 6.11 -10.09 -8.38
C ALA A 41 4.93 -9.70 -7.50
N THR A 42 4.04 -10.67 -7.26
CA THR A 42 2.90 -10.53 -6.35
C THR A 42 2.71 -11.80 -5.54
N ARG A 43 2.13 -11.65 -4.35
CA ARG A 43 1.81 -12.80 -3.46
C ARG A 43 0.61 -12.45 -2.59
N VAL A 44 -0.18 -13.45 -2.19
CA VAL A 44 -1.17 -13.30 -1.12
C VAL A 44 -0.45 -13.32 0.23
N TYR A 45 -0.92 -12.55 1.20
CA TYR A 45 -0.39 -12.64 2.55
C TYR A 45 -0.60 -14.06 3.10
N GLY A 46 0.42 -14.64 3.73
CA GLY A 46 0.39 -16.03 4.20
C GLY A 46 0.78 -17.07 3.16
N GLU A 47 0.69 -16.77 1.86
CA GLU A 47 1.10 -17.68 0.80
C GLU A 47 2.62 -17.76 0.73
N SER A 48 3.16 -18.98 0.90
CA SER A 48 4.61 -19.24 0.79
C SER A 48 5.49 -18.31 1.64
N CYS A 49 5.02 -17.85 2.80
CA CYS A 49 5.82 -17.09 3.74
C CYS A 49 6.61 -18.05 4.63
N GLY A 50 7.91 -17.81 4.81
CA GLY A 50 8.74 -18.58 5.74
C GLY A 50 8.30 -18.41 7.19
N ILE A 51 7.99 -17.16 7.58
CA ILE A 51 7.35 -16.79 8.84
C ILE A 51 6.13 -15.97 8.51
N CYS A 52 5.00 -16.29 9.13
CA CYS A 52 3.76 -15.54 9.00
C CYS A 52 3.21 -15.18 10.37
N GLU A 53 2.97 -13.88 10.59
CA GLU A 53 2.39 -13.34 11.82
C GLU A 53 1.08 -12.62 11.51
N SER A 54 0.02 -12.93 12.25
CA SER A 54 -1.29 -12.33 12.09
C SER A 54 -1.82 -11.80 13.42
N TYR A 55 -2.23 -10.55 13.43
CA TYR A 55 -2.84 -9.85 14.57
C TYR A 55 -4.21 -9.29 14.21
N THR A 56 -4.76 -9.66 13.05
CA THR A 56 -6.07 -9.20 12.60
C THR A 56 -7.21 -9.83 13.39
N THR A 57 -8.34 -9.13 13.46
CA THR A 57 -9.58 -9.63 14.04
C THR A 57 -10.51 -10.28 13.01
N LEU A 58 -10.07 -10.38 11.75
CA LEU A 58 -10.82 -10.97 10.61
C LEU A 58 -10.40 -12.43 10.32
N GLY A 59 -10.10 -13.22 11.31
CA GLY A 59 -9.65 -14.59 11.11
C GLY A 59 -8.12 -14.69 11.01
N ASP A 60 -7.62 -15.68 10.29
CA ASP A 60 -6.18 -15.89 10.12
C ASP A 60 -5.71 -15.31 8.78
N ALA A 61 -4.99 -14.18 8.83
CA ALA A 61 -4.41 -13.60 7.61
C ALA A 61 -3.34 -14.50 6.98
N CYS A 62 -2.81 -15.48 7.71
CA CYS A 62 -1.86 -16.45 7.17
C CYS A 62 -2.52 -17.54 6.32
N ASP A 63 -3.85 -17.61 6.31
CA ASP A 63 -4.59 -18.45 5.36
C ASP A 63 -4.65 -17.73 4.00
N PRO A 64 -4.20 -18.33 2.90
CA PRO A 64 -4.26 -17.72 1.56
C PRO A 64 -5.67 -17.33 1.09
N SER A 65 -6.74 -17.85 1.70
CA SER A 65 -8.11 -17.38 1.43
C SER A 65 -8.33 -15.93 1.84
N SER A 66 -7.45 -15.35 2.64
CA SER A 66 -7.42 -13.94 3.03
C SER A 66 -7.34 -12.95 1.85
N ILE A 67 -7.05 -13.43 0.64
CA ILE A 67 -7.08 -12.62 -0.59
C ILE A 67 -8.41 -11.89 -0.79
N GLU A 68 -9.52 -12.51 -0.41
CA GLU A 68 -10.85 -11.93 -0.56
C GLU A 68 -11.02 -10.66 0.29
N GLU A 69 -10.29 -10.57 1.39
CA GLU A 69 -10.36 -9.44 2.30
C GLU A 69 -9.21 -8.46 2.09
N PHE A 70 -7.97 -8.96 2.08
CA PHE A 70 -6.79 -8.11 2.11
C PHE A 70 -6.20 -7.79 0.74
N GLY A 71 -6.60 -8.53 -0.31
CA GLY A 71 -6.02 -8.39 -1.64
C GLY A 71 -4.62 -9.02 -1.74
N ARG A 72 -3.87 -8.61 -2.78
CA ARG A 72 -2.50 -9.05 -3.01
C ARG A 72 -1.50 -7.97 -2.58
N LEU A 73 -0.31 -8.43 -2.28
CA LEU A 73 0.86 -7.59 -2.04
C LEU A 73 1.79 -7.68 -3.26
N TYR A 74 2.29 -6.55 -3.69
CA TYR A 74 3.10 -6.40 -4.90
C TYR A 74 4.47 -5.84 -4.53
N ASN A 75 5.53 -6.32 -5.18
CA ASN A 75 6.81 -5.63 -5.09
C ASN A 75 6.81 -4.35 -5.94
N TRP A 76 7.79 -3.48 -5.73
CA TRP A 76 7.86 -2.21 -6.45
C TRP A 76 8.06 -2.37 -7.95
N TYR A 77 8.74 -3.43 -8.39
CA TYR A 77 8.91 -3.73 -9.81
C TYR A 77 7.59 -4.02 -10.52
N ALA A 78 6.63 -4.67 -9.84
CA ALA A 78 5.29 -4.87 -10.41
C ALA A 78 4.53 -3.55 -10.56
N VAL A 79 4.67 -2.67 -9.57
CA VAL A 79 3.98 -1.36 -9.53
C VAL A 79 4.46 -0.41 -10.62
N THR A 80 5.73 -0.50 -11.01
CA THR A 80 6.36 0.36 -12.02
C THR A 80 6.56 -0.32 -13.37
N ASP A 81 6.03 -1.53 -13.55
CA ASP A 81 6.11 -2.25 -14.81
C ASP A 81 5.30 -1.53 -15.90
N PRO A 82 5.87 -1.28 -17.10
CA PRO A 82 5.17 -0.57 -18.18
C PRO A 82 3.92 -1.30 -18.71
N ARG A 83 3.73 -2.57 -18.35
CA ARG A 83 2.51 -3.34 -18.65
C ARG A 83 1.35 -3.00 -17.71
N GLU A 84 1.60 -2.23 -16.64
CA GLU A 84 0.66 -1.72 -15.66
C GLU A 84 -0.20 -2.79 -14.94
N VAL A 85 -0.36 -2.65 -13.62
CA VAL A 85 -1.12 -3.62 -12.79
C VAL A 85 -2.59 -3.22 -12.61
N CYS A 86 -2.92 -1.92 -12.74
CA CYS A 86 -4.29 -1.43 -12.68
C CYS A 86 -5.01 -1.62 -14.02
N PRO A 87 -6.34 -1.84 -14.04
CA PRO A 87 -7.10 -2.02 -15.29
C PRO A 87 -7.10 -0.76 -16.16
N ILE A 88 -7.56 -0.90 -17.41
CA ILE A 88 -7.70 0.23 -18.36
C ILE A 88 -8.61 1.31 -17.74
N GLY A 89 -8.19 2.58 -17.84
CA GLY A 89 -8.88 3.73 -17.24
C GLY A 89 -8.57 3.93 -15.77
N TRP A 90 -7.57 3.21 -15.25
CA TRP A 90 -7.11 3.28 -13.86
C TRP A 90 -5.59 3.21 -13.79
N HIS A 91 -4.99 3.90 -12.83
CA HIS A 91 -3.56 3.83 -12.56
C HIS A 91 -3.30 3.53 -11.06
N VAL A 92 -2.08 3.11 -10.76
CA VAL A 92 -1.62 3.00 -9.37
C VAL A 92 -1.59 4.39 -8.76
N SER A 93 -2.22 4.56 -7.59
CA SER A 93 -2.29 5.86 -6.93
C SER A 93 -0.92 6.50 -6.77
N THR A 94 -0.77 7.68 -7.33
CA THR A 94 0.46 8.47 -7.32
C THR A 94 0.63 9.22 -6.00
N ASP A 95 1.80 9.76 -5.76
CA ASP A 95 2.04 10.64 -4.61
C ASP A 95 1.10 11.87 -4.63
N ALA A 96 0.86 12.44 -5.81
CA ALA A 96 -0.05 13.58 -5.99
C ALA A 96 -1.50 13.22 -5.67
N ASP A 97 -1.96 12.02 -6.04
CA ASP A 97 -3.31 11.56 -5.70
C ASP A 97 -3.49 11.43 -4.19
N TRP A 98 -2.48 10.91 -3.50
CA TRP A 98 -2.49 10.82 -2.05
C TRP A 98 -2.47 12.19 -1.38
N LEU A 99 -1.68 13.15 -1.88
CA LEU A 99 -1.68 14.52 -1.36
C LEU A 99 -3.08 15.15 -1.48
N GLN A 100 -3.72 15.01 -2.64
CA GLN A 100 -5.10 15.50 -2.86
C GLN A 100 -6.09 14.84 -1.90
N LEU A 101 -6.02 13.51 -1.72
CA LEU A 101 -6.83 12.78 -0.76
C LEU A 101 -6.62 13.31 0.66
N GLU A 102 -5.38 13.39 1.11
CA GLU A 102 -5.02 13.79 2.47
C GLU A 102 -5.49 15.22 2.79
N VAL A 103 -5.37 16.15 1.84
CA VAL A 103 -5.91 17.52 1.98
C VAL A 103 -7.45 17.49 2.04
N HIS A 104 -8.11 16.67 1.21
CA HIS A 104 -9.57 16.51 1.27
C HIS A 104 -10.04 15.97 2.63
N LEU A 105 -9.26 15.11 3.28
CA LEU A 105 -9.56 14.58 4.61
C LEU A 105 -9.36 15.62 5.73
N GLY A 106 -8.76 16.77 5.44
CA GLY A 106 -8.56 17.87 6.39
C GLY A 106 -7.12 18.15 6.76
N MET A 107 -6.14 17.42 6.19
CA MET A 107 -4.72 17.71 6.38
C MET A 107 -4.36 19.06 5.75
N SER A 108 -3.48 19.84 6.39
CA SER A 108 -2.95 21.07 5.77
C SER A 108 -2.07 20.72 4.57
N GLU A 109 -1.99 21.60 3.57
CA GLU A 109 -1.08 21.41 2.42
C GLU A 109 0.39 21.30 2.85
N GLU A 110 0.77 22.02 3.92
CA GLU A 110 2.11 21.96 4.50
C GLU A 110 2.40 20.56 5.08
N ASP A 111 1.49 20.02 5.91
CA ASP A 111 1.63 18.67 6.44
C ASP A 111 1.57 17.61 5.34
N ALA A 112 0.66 17.77 4.37
CA ALA A 112 0.51 16.83 3.26
C ALA A 112 1.78 16.76 2.42
N SER A 113 2.44 17.86 2.15
CA SER A 113 3.72 17.91 1.42
C SER A 113 4.91 17.40 2.24
N GLY A 114 4.79 17.36 3.57
CA GLY A 114 5.81 16.85 4.48
C GLY A 114 6.04 15.35 4.37
N THR A 115 7.09 14.87 5.01
CA THR A 115 7.44 13.45 5.13
C THR A 115 7.58 13.02 6.58
N GLY A 116 7.59 11.70 6.81
CA GLY A 116 7.87 11.15 8.13
C GLY A 116 6.65 10.98 9.02
N TYR A 117 6.85 11.19 10.31
CA TYR A 117 5.88 10.93 11.37
C TYR A 117 6.19 11.82 12.59
N PRO A 118 5.20 12.39 13.31
CA PRO A 118 3.77 12.42 12.93
C PRO A 118 3.51 13.38 11.76
N ARG A 119 2.42 13.16 11.02
CA ARG A 119 2.00 13.99 9.90
C ARG A 119 0.47 14.02 9.84
N GLY A 120 -0.11 15.21 9.78
CA GLY A 120 -1.55 15.40 9.91
C GLY A 120 -2.08 15.20 11.34
N SER A 121 -3.31 14.73 11.48
CA SER A 121 -3.99 14.58 12.76
C SER A 121 -4.72 13.23 12.91
N ASN A 122 -5.76 12.97 12.12
CA ASN A 122 -6.62 11.79 12.22
C ASN A 122 -6.99 11.17 10.87
N GLU A 123 -6.31 11.54 9.81
CA GLU A 123 -6.64 11.10 8.43
C GLU A 123 -6.50 9.58 8.29
N GLY A 124 -5.57 8.97 9.00
CA GLY A 124 -5.44 7.52 9.05
C GLY A 124 -6.63 6.85 9.72
N PHE A 125 -7.19 7.44 10.79
CA PHE A 125 -8.41 6.93 11.42
C PHE A 125 -9.61 7.01 10.49
N LEU A 126 -9.73 8.08 9.69
CA LEU A 126 -10.81 8.26 8.72
C LEU A 126 -10.75 7.23 7.59
N LEU A 127 -9.57 6.78 7.19
CA LEU A 127 -9.36 5.80 6.11
C LEU A 127 -9.31 4.35 6.58
N LYS A 128 -8.94 4.10 7.85
CA LYS A 128 -8.95 2.73 8.40
C LYS A 128 -10.34 2.14 8.34
N SER A 129 -10.43 0.86 7.93
CA SER A 129 -11.66 0.08 8.02
C SER A 129 -12.18 0.02 9.46
N SER A 130 -13.50 -0.10 9.61
CA SER A 130 -14.16 -0.23 10.91
C SER A 130 -14.00 -1.62 11.55
N LEU A 131 -13.24 -2.51 10.89
CA LEU A 131 -12.96 -3.88 11.36
C LEU A 131 -11.61 -4.37 10.80
N GLY A 132 -11.11 -5.46 11.37
CA GLY A 132 -9.90 -6.14 10.89
C GLY A 132 -8.61 -5.68 11.58
N TRP A 133 -8.56 -4.50 12.14
CA TRP A 133 -7.41 -4.03 12.88
C TRP A 133 -7.28 -4.73 14.25
N HIS A 134 -6.07 -4.75 14.77
CA HIS A 134 -5.80 -5.23 16.12
C HIS A 134 -6.79 -4.62 17.12
N VAL A 135 -7.12 -5.34 18.19
CA VAL A 135 -8.17 -4.97 19.13
C VAL A 135 -8.07 -3.50 19.58
N GLY A 136 -9.15 -2.74 19.37
CA GLY A 136 -9.24 -1.33 19.73
C GLY A 136 -8.62 -0.35 18.74
N ALA A 137 -8.11 -0.83 17.59
CA ALA A 137 -7.40 0.01 16.61
C ALA A 137 -8.18 0.27 15.31
N ASN A 138 -9.44 -0.17 15.23
CA ASN A 138 -10.29 0.09 14.07
C ASN A 138 -10.48 1.59 13.83
N GLY A 139 -10.68 1.98 12.57
CA GLY A 139 -11.03 3.33 12.19
C GLY A 139 -12.52 3.54 12.01
N SER A 140 -12.89 4.71 11.47
CA SER A 140 -14.28 5.05 11.19
C SER A 140 -14.73 4.64 9.79
N ASP A 141 -13.78 4.47 8.86
CA ASP A 141 -14.06 4.29 7.42
C ASP A 141 -15.04 5.33 6.87
N ALA A 142 -14.88 6.57 7.29
CA ALA A 142 -15.85 7.65 7.07
C ALA A 142 -16.11 7.93 5.59
N PHE A 143 -15.17 7.55 4.72
CA PHE A 143 -15.22 7.79 3.28
C PHE A 143 -15.38 6.50 2.46
N GLY A 144 -15.50 5.33 3.09
CA GLY A 144 -15.58 4.04 2.39
C GLY A 144 -14.28 3.61 1.71
N PHE A 145 -13.15 4.17 2.12
CA PHE A 145 -11.84 3.80 1.60
C PHE A 145 -11.46 2.38 2.00
N LYS A 146 -11.96 1.90 3.14
CA LYS A 146 -11.77 0.54 3.63
C LYS A 146 -10.28 0.14 3.72
N GLY A 147 -9.49 0.96 4.40
CA GLY A 147 -8.07 0.68 4.64
C GLY A 147 -7.89 -0.50 5.58
N LEU A 148 -7.86 -1.71 5.05
CA LEU A 148 -7.70 -2.96 5.81
C LEU A 148 -6.22 -3.18 6.17
N PRO A 149 -5.93 -3.74 7.35
CA PRO A 149 -4.56 -3.96 7.82
C PRO A 149 -3.92 -5.19 7.19
N ALA A 150 -3.63 -5.10 5.90
CA ALA A 150 -3.17 -6.20 5.05
C ALA A 150 -1.74 -6.69 5.36
N GLY A 151 -1.03 -6.01 6.25
CA GLY A 151 0.36 -6.35 6.54
C GLY A 151 1.33 -6.05 5.39
N ILE A 152 2.47 -6.71 5.42
CA ILE A 152 3.54 -6.57 4.42
C ILE A 152 4.23 -7.91 4.15
N ILE A 153 4.87 -8.05 2.99
CA ILE A 153 5.92 -9.04 2.78
C ILE A 153 7.26 -8.33 2.94
N GLN A 154 8.11 -8.84 3.80
CA GLN A 154 9.48 -8.33 3.98
C GLN A 154 10.36 -8.72 2.79
N PRO A 155 11.48 -8.03 2.53
CA PRO A 155 12.43 -8.44 1.50
C PRO A 155 12.88 -9.90 1.63
N SER A 156 13.01 -10.40 2.86
CA SER A 156 13.31 -11.82 3.14
C SER A 156 12.22 -12.82 2.73
N GLY A 157 11.05 -12.37 2.24
CA GLY A 157 9.90 -13.20 1.93
C GLY A 157 8.95 -13.47 3.10
N ASN A 158 9.34 -13.14 4.33
CA ASN A 158 8.49 -13.32 5.49
C ASN A 158 7.27 -12.39 5.47
N CYS A 159 6.12 -12.87 5.93
CA CYS A 159 4.91 -12.09 6.11
C CYS A 159 4.79 -11.58 7.53
N GLY A 160 4.48 -10.30 7.69
CA GLY A 160 4.34 -9.68 9.00
C GLY A 160 3.37 -8.50 9.02
N LEU A 161 3.00 -8.10 10.22
CA LEU A 161 2.23 -6.88 10.48
C LEU A 161 0.75 -6.91 10.04
N ALA A 162 0.20 -8.05 9.59
CA ALA A 162 -1.25 -8.14 9.35
C ALA A 162 -2.03 -7.87 10.64
N GLY A 163 -3.08 -7.06 10.55
CA GLY A 163 -3.83 -6.57 11.70
C GLY A 163 -3.28 -5.29 12.31
N THR A 164 -2.04 -4.92 12.04
CA THR A 164 -1.39 -3.74 12.66
C THR A 164 -0.96 -2.67 11.67
N HIS A 165 -0.70 -3.04 10.41
CA HIS A 165 -0.24 -2.11 9.37
C HIS A 165 -0.94 -2.36 8.05
N THR A 166 -1.09 -1.30 7.28
CA THR A 166 -1.27 -1.36 5.83
C THR A 166 -0.35 -0.34 5.19
N THR A 167 0.30 -0.75 4.11
CA THR A 167 1.21 0.12 3.35
C THR A 167 0.83 0.05 1.88
N PHE A 168 0.77 1.21 1.24
CA PHE A 168 0.41 1.36 -0.17
C PHE A 168 1.60 1.90 -0.95
N TRP A 169 1.95 1.24 -2.04
CA TRP A 169 2.92 1.77 -2.97
C TRP A 169 2.42 3.00 -3.71
N THR A 170 3.34 3.91 -4.02
CA THR A 170 3.20 4.84 -5.13
C THR A 170 4.29 4.54 -6.17
N PRO A 171 4.07 4.82 -7.48
CA PRO A 171 5.05 4.49 -8.51
C PRO A 171 6.20 5.52 -8.62
N HIS A 172 6.55 6.21 -7.52
CA HIS A 172 7.52 7.31 -7.52
C HIS A 172 8.74 7.04 -6.66
N LEU A 173 9.86 7.59 -7.08
CA LEU A 173 11.07 7.72 -6.28
C LEU A 173 11.08 9.06 -5.53
N SER A 174 11.64 9.11 -4.34
CA SER A 174 11.77 10.34 -3.56
C SER A 174 12.57 11.42 -4.27
N SER A 175 13.56 11.01 -5.08
CA SER A 175 14.34 11.92 -5.91
C SER A 175 13.53 12.64 -6.99
N GLU A 176 12.45 12.03 -7.47
CA GLU A 176 11.55 12.61 -8.47
C GLU A 176 10.64 13.68 -7.84
N LEU A 177 10.35 13.54 -6.56
CA LEU A 177 9.41 14.39 -5.83
C LEU A 177 10.09 15.52 -5.05
N ASN A 178 11.41 15.56 -5.05
CA ASN A 178 12.22 16.51 -4.25
C ASN A 178 11.83 16.56 -2.76
N VAL A 179 11.47 15.41 -2.21
CA VAL A 179 10.81 15.26 -0.90
C VAL A 179 11.75 15.53 0.28
N PHE A 180 13.08 15.49 0.06
CA PHE A 180 14.11 15.66 1.10
C PHE A 180 14.98 16.93 0.92
N GLY A 181 14.58 17.88 0.07
CA GLY A 181 15.39 19.06 -0.19
C GLY A 181 16.77 18.73 -0.77
N ASP A 182 17.79 19.51 -0.39
CA ASP A 182 19.16 19.39 -0.90
C ASP A 182 19.98 18.22 -0.36
N PHE A 183 19.41 17.34 0.47
CA PHE A 183 20.05 16.11 0.87
C PHE A 183 19.84 15.04 -0.21
N PRO A 184 20.85 14.74 -1.03
CA PRO A 184 20.72 13.64 -1.98
C PRO A 184 20.50 12.35 -1.19
N PRO A 185 19.39 11.63 -1.43
CA PRO A 185 19.26 10.31 -0.86
C PRO A 185 20.41 9.45 -1.37
N TYR A 186 21.15 8.81 -0.48
CA TYR A 186 22.22 7.88 -0.82
C TYR A 186 21.74 6.71 -1.70
N ASN A 187 20.41 6.51 -1.78
CA ASN A 187 19.71 5.62 -2.70
C ASN A 187 18.37 6.27 -3.06
N ALA A 188 17.95 6.21 -4.32
CA ALA A 188 16.61 6.62 -4.76
C ALA A 188 15.56 5.78 -4.01
N GLU A 189 14.93 6.38 -3.02
CA GLU A 189 14.00 5.70 -2.13
C GLU A 189 12.58 5.73 -2.71
N ARG A 190 11.84 4.63 -2.54
CA ARG A 190 10.49 4.46 -3.06
C ARG A 190 9.50 5.07 -2.08
N VAL A 191 8.53 5.80 -2.63
CA VAL A 191 7.52 6.48 -1.81
C VAL A 191 6.33 5.56 -1.55
N SER A 192 5.85 5.58 -0.33
CA SER A 192 4.69 4.82 0.10
C SER A 192 3.84 5.59 1.11
N ARG A 193 2.61 5.14 1.31
CA ARG A 193 1.73 5.58 2.40
C ARG A 193 1.52 4.45 3.39
N GLN A 194 1.64 4.75 4.67
CA GLN A 194 1.44 3.76 5.72
C GLN A 194 0.42 4.25 6.76
N ILE A 195 -0.49 3.34 7.14
CA ILE A 195 -1.46 3.52 8.22
C ILE A 195 -1.20 2.41 9.24
N ARG A 196 -1.24 2.75 10.54
CA ARG A 196 -0.87 1.85 11.63
C ARG A 196 -1.95 1.74 12.70
N SER A 197 -1.94 0.64 13.44
CA SER A 197 -2.88 0.41 14.57
C SER A 197 -2.61 1.32 15.76
N ILE A 198 -1.38 1.77 15.93
CA ILE A 198 -0.92 2.50 17.12
C ILE A 198 -1.22 4.00 17.10
N ASP A 199 -1.70 4.52 16.00
CA ASP A 199 -1.97 5.95 15.82
C ASP A 199 -3.08 6.21 14.77
N GLU A 200 -3.41 7.47 14.57
CA GLU A 200 -4.46 7.94 13.67
C GLU A 200 -3.91 8.66 12.42
N TYR A 201 -2.60 8.68 12.25
CA TYR A 201 -1.91 9.41 11.19
C TYR A 201 -1.77 8.60 9.90
N ILE A 202 -1.41 9.31 8.82
CA ILE A 202 -0.88 8.71 7.58
C ILE A 202 0.58 9.09 7.47
N THR A 203 1.46 8.10 7.42
CA THR A 203 2.89 8.33 7.17
C THR A 203 3.15 8.37 5.67
N ARG A 204 3.83 9.41 5.19
CA ARG A 204 4.45 9.46 3.86
C ARG A 204 5.89 9.07 4.03
N SER A 205 6.19 7.82 3.69
CA SER A 205 7.51 7.24 3.86
C SER A 205 8.27 7.27 2.55
N ALA A 206 9.53 7.65 2.62
CA ALA A 206 10.50 7.42 1.56
C ALA A 206 11.63 6.58 2.16
N GLY A 207 11.79 5.35 1.69
CA GLY A 207 12.76 4.41 2.26
C GLY A 207 12.45 2.95 2.01
N GLY A 208 11.46 2.66 1.16
CA GLY A 208 11.09 1.28 0.86
C GLY A 208 12.14 0.58 -0.01
N ASN A 209 12.61 -0.61 0.43
CA ASN A 209 13.33 -1.54 -0.44
C ASN A 209 12.34 -2.07 -1.51
N GLN A 210 12.79 -2.15 -2.78
CA GLN A 210 11.95 -2.62 -3.90
C GLN A 210 11.36 -4.03 -3.74
N HIS A 211 11.92 -4.82 -2.84
CA HIS A 211 11.47 -6.17 -2.54
C HIS A 211 10.43 -6.25 -1.41
N TYR A 212 10.04 -5.13 -0.78
CA TYR A 212 8.84 -5.17 0.06
C TYR A 212 7.62 -5.49 -0.79
N GLY A 213 6.72 -6.31 -0.25
CA GLY A 213 5.37 -6.49 -0.78
C GLY A 213 4.39 -5.59 -0.04
N PHE A 214 3.79 -4.63 -0.75
CA PHE A 214 2.77 -3.73 -0.22
C PHE A 214 1.50 -3.80 -1.04
N SER A 215 0.40 -3.33 -0.46
CA SER A 215 -0.87 -3.18 -1.14
C SER A 215 -0.79 -2.15 -2.27
N VAL A 216 -1.72 -2.28 -3.22
CA VAL A 216 -1.92 -1.30 -4.31
C VAL A 216 -3.37 -0.81 -4.28
N ARG A 217 -3.55 0.48 -4.41
CA ARG A 217 -4.84 1.13 -4.70
C ARG A 217 -4.80 1.74 -6.08
N CYS A 218 -5.80 1.40 -6.87
CA CYS A 218 -5.99 2.04 -8.15
C CYS A 218 -6.92 3.25 -8.00
N ILE A 219 -6.63 4.28 -8.77
CA ILE A 219 -7.45 5.48 -8.91
C ILE A 219 -7.83 5.67 -10.37
N GLN A 220 -9.03 6.16 -10.64
CA GLN A 220 -9.53 6.37 -11.98
C GLN A 220 -8.76 7.51 -12.67
N ASP A 221 -8.43 7.31 -13.94
CA ASP A 221 -7.80 8.35 -14.76
C ASP A 221 -8.77 9.54 -14.88
N SER A 222 -8.24 10.76 -14.78
CA SER A 222 -9.01 11.97 -15.09
C SER A 222 -9.26 12.04 -16.60
N GLU A 223 -10.48 12.41 -16.98
CA GLU A 223 -10.84 12.65 -18.39
C GLU A 223 -10.06 13.82 -19.02
#